data_769cb87b8d485456b2d6b7dc1eb3993a
#
_entry.id   769cb87b8d485456b2d6b7dc1eb3993a
#
_cell.length_a   1.000
_cell.length_b   1.000
_cell.length_c   1.000
_cell.angle_alpha   90.00
_cell.angle_beta   90.00
_cell.angle_gamma   90.00
#
_symmetry.space_group_name_H-M   'P 1'
#
loop_
_entity.id
_entity.type
_entity.pdbx_description
1 polymer ?
#
loop_
_entity_poly.entity_id
_entity_poly.type
_entity_poly.pdbx_seq_one_letter_code
_entity_poly.pdbx_strand_id
1 'polypeptide(L)'
;MSKKEKLLKRFLARPRDFTFDELEALLRIFGFSRHEGGRTSGSRVRFVHPLHPPISLHRPHPGNTLKRYQMEQIETFLRAEGLIVEHERLDEI
;
A
#
# COMPACT_ATOMS: atom_id res chain seq x y z
N MET A 1 10.98 -14.28 9.66
CA MET A 1 10.26 -13.54 8.65
C MET A 1 10.46 -12.06 8.82
N SER A 2 10.75 -11.36 7.75
CA SER A 2 11.00 -9.94 7.85
C SER A 2 9.69 -9.18 8.06
N LYS A 3 9.82 -7.95 8.55
CA LYS A 3 8.66 -7.11 8.75
C LYS A 3 7.93 -6.87 7.42
N LYS A 4 8.70 -6.72 6.34
CA LYS A 4 8.10 -6.52 5.03
C LYS A 4 7.26 -7.72 4.63
N GLU A 5 7.78 -8.93 4.81
CA GLU A 5 7.06 -10.11 4.41
C GLU A 5 5.77 -10.30 5.20
N LYS A 6 5.84 -10.04 6.49
CA LYS A 6 4.65 -10.16 7.32
C LYS A 6 3.57 -9.17 6.90
N LEU A 7 3.99 -7.92 6.69
CA LEU A 7 3.05 -6.87 6.36
C LEU A 7 2.46 -7.08 4.97
N LEU A 8 3.31 -7.50 4.02
CA LEU A 8 2.84 -7.76 2.67
C LEU A 8 1.88 -8.93 2.64
N LYS A 9 2.20 -10.00 3.36
CA LYS A 9 1.34 -11.16 3.40
C LYS A 9 -0.02 -10.81 3.97
N ARG A 10 -0.02 -10.01 5.04
CA ARG A 10 -1.26 -9.56 5.63
C ARG A 10 -2.07 -8.71 4.64
N PHE A 11 -1.38 -7.79 3.96
CA PHE A 11 -2.04 -6.94 2.97
C PHE A 11 -2.69 -7.76 1.87
N LEU A 12 -1.98 -8.76 1.35
CA LEU A 12 -2.49 -9.57 0.25
C LEU A 12 -3.65 -10.46 0.66
N ALA A 13 -3.74 -10.76 1.94
CA ALA A 13 -4.86 -11.57 2.45
C ALA A 13 -6.15 -10.76 2.57
N ARG A 14 -6.05 -9.45 2.41
CA ARG A 14 -7.21 -8.55 2.47
C ARG A 14 -8.02 -8.69 3.75
N PRO A 15 -7.36 -8.54 4.91
CA PRO A 15 -8.11 -8.62 6.16
C PRO A 15 -9.01 -7.40 6.28
N ARG A 16 -10.06 -7.54 7.07
CA ARG A 16 -11.00 -6.44 7.24
C ARG A 16 -10.46 -5.33 8.12
N ASP A 17 -9.40 -5.62 8.86
CA ASP A 17 -8.87 -4.67 9.81
C ASP A 17 -7.50 -4.13 9.42
N PHE A 18 -7.15 -4.17 8.14
CA PHE A 18 -5.90 -3.58 7.69
C PHE A 18 -6.01 -2.06 7.76
N THR A 19 -5.12 -1.44 8.51
CA THR A 19 -5.24 -0.02 8.79
C THR A 19 -4.44 0.82 7.80
N PHE A 20 -4.80 2.11 7.77
CA PHE A 20 -4.05 3.07 6.97
C PHE A 20 -2.60 3.15 7.43
N ASP A 21 -2.38 3.07 8.74
CA ASP A 21 -1.02 3.12 9.27
C ASP A 21 -0.21 1.91 8.81
N GLU A 22 -0.84 0.75 8.74
CA GLU A 22 -0.16 -0.43 8.22
C GLU A 22 0.18 -0.27 6.75
N LEU A 23 -0.73 0.34 5.99
CA LEU A 23 -0.44 0.60 4.59
C LEU A 23 0.74 1.54 4.43
N GLU A 24 0.76 2.60 5.23
CA GLU A 24 1.86 3.56 5.14
C GLU A 24 3.19 2.87 5.47
N ALA A 25 3.20 2.00 6.48
CA ALA A 25 4.41 1.28 6.81
C ALA A 25 4.86 0.39 5.66
N LEU A 26 3.90 -0.29 5.02
CA LEU A 26 4.22 -1.16 3.89
C LEU A 26 4.78 -0.35 2.73
N LEU A 27 4.17 0.79 2.41
CA LEU A 27 4.63 1.60 1.30
C LEU A 27 6.00 2.18 1.57
N ARG A 28 6.31 2.53 2.83
CA ARG A 28 7.64 3.00 3.16
C ARG A 28 8.69 1.93 2.91
N ILE A 29 8.34 0.69 3.18
CA ILE A 29 9.27 -0.42 2.93
C ILE A 29 9.54 -0.54 1.44
N PHE A 30 8.55 -0.24 0.60
CA PHE A 30 8.75 -0.25 -0.85
C PHE A 30 9.46 0.99 -1.37
N GLY A 31 9.71 1.98 -0.51
CA GLY A 31 10.42 3.17 -0.92
C GLY A 31 9.56 4.40 -1.12
N PHE A 32 8.28 4.30 -0.83
CA PHE A 32 7.41 5.46 -0.90
C PHE A 32 7.49 6.28 0.38
N SER A 33 7.29 7.57 0.27
CA SER A 33 7.20 8.42 1.43
C SER A 33 5.98 9.32 1.29
N ARG A 34 5.42 9.69 2.43
CA ARG A 34 4.24 10.52 2.45
C ARG A 34 4.60 11.94 2.03
N HIS A 35 3.87 12.47 1.09
CA HIS A 35 4.09 13.82 0.62
C HIS A 35 3.26 14.78 1.46
N GLU A 36 3.95 15.68 2.16
CA GLU A 36 3.28 16.58 3.07
C GLU A 36 3.12 17.98 2.51
N GLY A 37 3.70 18.26 1.38
CA GLY A 37 3.69 19.61 0.87
C GLY A 37 2.41 19.94 0.14
N GLY A 38 2.19 21.21 -0.02
CA GLY A 38 1.12 21.70 -0.84
C GLY A 38 -0.23 21.64 -0.16
N ARG A 39 -1.24 22.00 -0.91
CA ARG A 39 -2.59 22.02 -0.44
C ARG A 39 -3.24 20.72 -0.74
N THR A 40 -3.62 20.02 0.29
CA THR A 40 -4.44 18.86 0.10
C THR A 40 -5.77 19.18 0.74
N SER A 41 -6.84 18.82 0.07
CA SER A 41 -8.13 19.07 0.64
C SER A 41 -8.61 17.81 1.32
N GLY A 42 -9.07 17.98 2.53
CA GLY A 42 -9.70 16.92 3.25
C GLY A 42 -8.76 15.79 3.55
N SER A 43 -9.20 14.59 3.27
CA SER A 43 -8.51 13.40 3.71
C SER A 43 -7.62 12.77 2.64
N ARG A 44 -7.36 13.47 1.56
CA ARG A 44 -6.54 12.91 0.51
C ARG A 44 -5.08 12.86 0.94
N VAL A 45 -4.44 11.72 0.71
CA VAL A 45 -3.05 11.52 1.06
C VAL A 45 -2.30 11.05 -0.17
N ARG A 46 -1.06 11.49 -0.30
CA ARG A 46 -0.24 11.16 -1.45
C ARG A 46 1.08 10.57 -0.99
N PHE A 47 1.48 9.46 -1.62
CA PHE A 47 2.77 8.84 -1.38
C PHE A 47 3.59 8.92 -2.66
N VAL A 48 4.87 9.27 -2.52
CA VAL A 48 5.73 9.49 -3.67
C VAL A 48 6.95 8.58 -3.60
N HIS A 49 7.47 8.26 -4.78
CA HIS A 49 8.62 7.38 -4.93
C HIS A 49 9.49 7.96 -6.04
N PRO A 50 10.82 7.90 -5.89
CA PRO A 50 11.69 8.48 -6.93
C PRO A 50 11.62 7.75 -8.26
N LEU A 51 11.19 6.51 -8.29
CA LEU A 51 11.22 5.72 -9.52
C LEU A 51 9.86 5.26 -10.00
N HIS A 52 8.80 5.55 -9.26
CA HIS A 52 7.46 5.08 -9.60
C HIS A 52 6.46 6.20 -9.48
N PRO A 53 5.31 6.08 -10.18
CA PRO A 53 4.28 7.11 -10.06
C PRO A 53 3.75 7.23 -8.63
N PRO A 54 3.19 8.36 -8.29
CA PRO A 54 2.65 8.54 -6.94
C PRO A 54 1.37 7.76 -6.73
N ILE A 55 1.11 7.46 -5.47
CA ILE A 55 -0.13 6.80 -5.05
C ILE A 55 -0.95 7.83 -4.29
N SER A 56 -2.19 8.02 -4.71
CA SER A 56 -3.10 8.93 -4.02
C SER A 56 -4.32 8.15 -3.56
N LEU A 57 -4.73 8.41 -2.34
CA LEU A 57 -5.94 7.77 -1.83
C LEU A 57 -6.52 8.62 -0.72
N HIS A 58 -7.78 8.35 -0.42
CA HIS A 58 -8.45 9.03 0.68
C HIS A 58 -8.23 8.24 1.95
N ARG A 59 -7.85 8.96 3.02
CA ARG A 59 -7.72 8.33 4.31
C ARG A 59 -9.11 7.83 4.75
N PRO A 60 -9.19 6.60 5.24
CA PRO A 60 -10.50 6.07 5.67
C PRO A 60 -11.10 6.93 6.75
N HIS A 61 -12.43 7.11 6.67
CA HIS A 61 -13.15 7.94 7.63
C HIS A 61 -14.61 7.51 7.64
N PRO A 62 -15.20 7.31 8.80
CA PRO A 62 -14.58 7.33 10.12
C PRO A 62 -13.72 6.10 10.32
N GLY A 63 -12.83 6.17 11.30
CA GLY A 63 -11.98 5.04 11.59
C GLY A 63 -10.72 5.08 10.77
N ASN A 64 -10.05 3.95 10.68
CA ASN A 64 -8.72 3.92 10.12
C ASN A 64 -8.47 2.67 9.27
N THR A 65 -9.49 1.87 8.99
CA THR A 65 -9.31 0.65 8.23
C THR A 65 -9.59 0.89 6.76
N LEU A 66 -8.76 0.29 5.92
CA LEU A 66 -8.91 0.44 4.49
C LEU A 66 -10.08 -0.38 3.98
N LYS A 67 -10.71 0.13 2.93
CA LYS A 67 -11.75 -0.61 2.26
C LYS A 67 -11.12 -1.59 1.29
N ARG A 68 -11.86 -2.66 1.01
CA ARG A 68 -11.33 -3.70 0.15
C ARG A 68 -10.93 -3.15 -1.22
N TYR A 69 -11.74 -2.28 -1.79
CA TYR A 69 -11.42 -1.78 -3.12
C TYR A 69 -10.14 -0.93 -3.11
N GLN A 70 -9.86 -0.26 -2.00
CA GLN A 70 -8.63 0.51 -1.90
C GLN A 70 -7.42 -0.41 -1.90
N MET A 71 -7.50 -1.51 -1.16
CA MET A 71 -6.40 -2.47 -1.15
C MET A 71 -6.21 -3.10 -2.52
N GLU A 72 -7.30 -3.39 -3.22
CA GLU A 72 -7.20 -3.99 -4.55
C GLU A 72 -6.55 -3.04 -5.54
N GLN A 73 -6.92 -1.78 -5.48
CA GLN A 73 -6.32 -0.79 -6.39
C GLN A 73 -4.82 -0.64 -6.13
N ILE A 74 -4.44 -0.62 -4.86
CA ILE A 74 -3.03 -0.47 -4.51
C ILE A 74 -2.25 -1.71 -4.91
N GLU A 75 -2.82 -2.88 -4.69
CA GLU A 75 -2.14 -4.11 -5.10
C GLU A 75 -1.93 -4.13 -6.60
N THR A 76 -2.96 -3.78 -7.36
CA THR A 76 -2.85 -3.74 -8.82
C THR A 76 -1.72 -2.81 -9.25
N PHE A 77 -1.65 -1.64 -8.63
CA PHE A 77 -0.59 -0.69 -8.93
C PHE A 77 0.79 -1.27 -8.60
N LEU A 78 0.94 -1.84 -7.42
CA LEU A 78 2.23 -2.35 -6.99
C LEU A 78 2.71 -3.50 -7.89
N ARG A 79 1.78 -4.33 -8.35
CA ARG A 79 2.14 -5.40 -9.27
C ARG A 79 2.52 -4.86 -10.64
N ALA A 80 1.78 -3.85 -11.11
CA ALA A 80 2.08 -3.26 -12.41
C ALA A 80 3.46 -2.60 -12.41
N GLU A 81 3.87 -2.07 -11.26
CA GLU A 81 5.17 -1.42 -11.15
C GLU A 81 6.30 -2.39 -10.82
N GLY A 82 5.99 -3.67 -10.69
CA GLY A 82 7.00 -4.67 -10.42
C GLY A 82 7.45 -4.72 -8.98
N LEU A 83 6.74 -4.05 -8.08
CA LEU A 83 7.11 -4.03 -6.67
C LEU A 83 6.63 -5.26 -5.92
N ILE A 84 5.56 -5.86 -6.40
CA ILE A 84 5.08 -7.14 -5.90
C ILE A 84 5.23 -8.13 -7.04
N VAL A 85 5.99 -9.17 -6.81
CA VAL A 85 6.20 -10.19 -7.83
C VAL A 85 5.58 -11.49 -7.35
N GLU A 86 5.26 -12.34 -8.30
CA GLU A 86 4.56 -13.58 -7.98
C GLU A 86 5.43 -14.79 -8.09
N HIS A 87 6.71 -14.61 -7.91
CA HIS A 87 7.62 -15.72 -8.06
C HIS A 87 7.38 -16.82 -7.04
N GLU A 88 6.72 -16.50 -5.95
CA GLU A 88 6.42 -17.53 -4.95
C GLU A 88 5.59 -18.64 -5.56
N ARG A 89 4.75 -18.29 -6.49
CA ARG A 89 3.91 -19.31 -7.11
C ARG A 89 4.70 -20.22 -8.02
N LEU A 90 5.79 -19.70 -8.54
CA LEU A 90 6.67 -20.50 -9.36
C LEU A 90 7.44 -21.49 -8.51
N ASP A 91 7.74 -21.11 -7.29
CA ASP A 91 8.49 -21.96 -6.39
C ASP A 91 7.74 -23.21 -5.99
N GLU A 92 6.44 -23.20 -6.17
CA GLU A 92 5.61 -24.31 -5.78
C GLU A 92 5.58 -25.41 -6.81
N ILE A 93 6.14 -25.19 -7.94
CA ILE A 93 6.07 -26.13 -9.03
C ILE A 93 7.10 -27.25 -8.91
#